data_20a273dd82daf4cd74e884853fde90f2
#
_entry.id   20a273dd82daf4cd74e884853fde90f2
#
_cell.length_a   1.000
_cell.length_b   1.000
_cell.length_c   1.000
_cell.angle_alpha   90.00
_cell.angle_beta   90.00
_cell.angle_gamma   90.00
#
_symmetry.space_group_name_H-M   'P 1'
#
loop_
_entity.id
_entity.type
_entity.pdbx_description
1 polymer ?
#
loop_
_entity_poly.entity_id
_entity_poly.type
_entity_poly.pdbx_seq_one_letter_code
_entity_poly.pdbx_strand_id
1 'polypeptide(L)'
;MKTDVIFYELIKELPQIFFELIEKPDTNPNIYTFTAPEVKQQSFRLDGVFTTREGFENEPLYFVELQTYKDEEFYERLFSEIFVYFRQYQPANSDWYAIVIYDKRIHESPPHPRYRVLTEQHLHCIYLNELSTRDEYSLGLGIAKLFVETPKKAPSLAQQLITQARQNLPDENLQKKVLAFIQAIVFYKFPTFALEEIETMLDLDEFKNTRLYESILEKTKLKLVSKLTEKGMSIQEIAELLELDTEIIRKHLQQQ
;
A
#
# COMPACT_ATOMS: atom_id res chain seq x y z
N MET A 1 -8.31 6.90 -2.61
CA MET A 1 -6.88 6.55 -2.48
C MET A 1 -6.79 5.11 -2.94
N LYS A 2 -5.91 4.80 -3.87
CA LYS A 2 -5.79 3.43 -4.38
C LYS A 2 -5.11 2.57 -3.31
N THR A 3 -5.42 1.28 -3.25
CA THR A 3 -4.83 0.30 -2.31
C THR A 3 -3.30 0.29 -2.37
N ASP A 4 -2.76 0.47 -3.58
CA ASP A 4 -1.36 0.62 -3.93
C ASP A 4 -0.67 1.74 -3.12
N VAL A 5 -1.31 2.90 -2.95
CA VAL A 5 -0.72 4.02 -2.19
C VAL A 5 -0.57 3.68 -0.71
N ILE A 6 -1.57 3.01 -0.11
CA ILE A 6 -1.49 2.60 1.31
C ILE A 6 -0.40 1.56 1.49
N PHE A 7 -0.33 0.58 0.57
CA PHE A 7 0.68 -0.47 0.63
C PHE A 7 2.10 0.08 0.41
N TYR A 8 2.27 1.03 -0.53
CA TYR A 8 3.51 1.74 -0.73
C TYR A 8 3.98 2.46 0.55
N GLU A 9 3.09 3.26 1.17
CA GLU A 9 3.42 3.97 2.41
C GLU A 9 3.71 2.99 3.56
N LEU A 10 3.03 1.85 3.62
CA LEU A 10 3.30 0.80 4.61
C LEU A 10 4.73 0.26 4.46
N ILE A 11 5.14 -0.14 3.26
CA ILE A 11 6.50 -0.67 3.02
C ILE A 11 7.56 0.39 3.27
N LYS A 12 7.28 1.64 2.90
CA LYS A 12 8.20 2.77 3.10
C LYS A 12 8.47 3.05 4.58
N GLU A 13 7.40 3.05 5.40
CA GLU A 13 7.51 3.35 6.83
C GLU A 13 7.94 2.13 7.66
N LEU A 14 7.67 0.93 7.18
CA LEU A 14 7.97 -0.35 7.83
C LEU A 14 8.66 -1.31 6.85
N PRO A 15 9.86 -1.01 6.36
CA PRO A 15 10.53 -1.80 5.31
C PRO A 15 10.85 -3.23 5.74
N GLN A 16 10.88 -3.53 7.04
CA GLN A 16 11.03 -4.89 7.54
C GLN A 16 9.91 -5.82 7.05
N ILE A 17 8.68 -5.31 6.90
CA ILE A 17 7.54 -6.08 6.36
C ILE A 17 7.86 -6.64 4.98
N PHE A 18 8.50 -5.83 4.12
CA PHE A 18 8.91 -6.28 2.80
C PHE A 18 9.89 -7.46 2.88
N PHE A 19 10.93 -7.36 3.73
CA PHE A 19 11.92 -8.43 3.86
C PHE A 19 11.35 -9.71 4.49
N GLU A 20 10.36 -9.59 5.37
CA GLU A 20 9.61 -10.74 5.87
C GLU A 20 8.76 -11.41 4.78
N LEU A 21 8.10 -10.62 3.93
CA LEU A 21 7.30 -11.13 2.81
C LEU A 21 8.13 -11.92 1.79
N ILE A 22 9.35 -11.49 1.53
CA ILE A 22 10.27 -12.20 0.62
C ILE A 22 11.11 -13.29 1.33
N GLU A 23 10.71 -13.69 2.53
CA GLU A 23 11.38 -14.73 3.34
C GLU A 23 12.85 -14.42 3.67
N LYS A 24 13.21 -13.13 3.77
CA LYS A 24 14.55 -12.64 4.17
C LYS A 24 14.49 -11.77 5.44
N PRO A 25 13.93 -12.27 6.57
CA PRO A 25 13.67 -11.46 7.77
C PRO A 25 14.96 -10.93 8.44
N ASP A 26 16.10 -11.57 8.21
CA ASP A 26 17.39 -11.17 8.78
C ASP A 26 18.06 -10.02 8.01
N THR A 27 17.46 -9.58 6.89
CA THR A 27 18.01 -8.45 6.11
C THR A 27 17.90 -7.15 6.92
N ASN A 28 19.01 -6.44 7.04
CA ASN A 28 18.99 -5.12 7.67
C ASN A 28 18.35 -4.08 6.74
N PRO A 29 17.11 -3.59 7.01
CA PRO A 29 16.44 -2.65 6.13
C PRO A 29 17.12 -1.27 6.09
N ASN A 30 17.98 -0.94 7.07
CA ASN A 30 18.65 0.35 7.13
C ASN A 30 19.75 0.55 6.08
N ILE A 31 20.17 -0.52 5.40
CA ILE A 31 21.12 -0.43 4.27
C ILE A 31 20.41 -0.06 2.95
N TYR A 32 19.08 -0.02 2.94
CA TYR A 32 18.25 0.31 1.79
C TYR A 32 17.57 1.67 1.94
N THR A 33 17.22 2.24 0.81
CA THR A 33 16.29 3.37 0.69
C THR A 33 15.16 2.97 -0.25
N PHE A 34 13.92 3.08 0.19
CA PHE A 34 12.73 2.78 -0.63
C PHE A 34 12.19 4.05 -1.29
N THR A 35 12.06 4.03 -2.62
CA THR A 35 11.59 5.17 -3.42
C THR A 35 10.66 4.69 -4.52
N ALA A 36 9.83 5.59 -5.07
CA ALA A 36 9.01 5.37 -6.26
C ALA A 36 9.47 6.33 -7.38
N PRO A 37 10.54 5.98 -8.11
CA PRO A 37 11.08 6.84 -9.15
C PRO A 37 10.19 6.90 -10.40
N GLU A 38 10.08 8.07 -11.02
CA GLU A 38 9.45 8.23 -12.33
C GLU A 38 10.47 8.04 -13.45
N VAL A 39 10.12 7.21 -14.44
CA VAL A 39 10.94 7.00 -15.63
C VAL A 39 10.47 7.90 -16.76
N LYS A 40 11.25 8.93 -17.08
CA LYS A 40 10.83 10.10 -17.89
C LYS A 40 10.64 9.89 -19.40
N GLN A 41 10.84 8.73 -20.00
CA GLN A 41 10.79 8.57 -21.47
C GLN A 41 9.50 7.97 -22.05
N GLN A 42 8.67 7.41 -21.24
CA GLN A 42 7.25 7.06 -21.45
C GLN A 42 6.67 7.18 -20.07
N SER A 43 5.43 7.43 -19.83
CA SER A 43 4.84 7.61 -18.49
C SER A 43 4.94 6.35 -17.59
N PHE A 44 6.13 5.75 -17.52
CA PHE A 44 6.45 4.59 -16.70
C PHE A 44 6.69 5.04 -15.26
N ARG A 45 6.02 4.40 -14.35
CA ARG A 45 6.16 4.66 -12.93
C ARG A 45 6.21 3.33 -12.20
N LEU A 46 7.38 2.98 -11.71
CA LEU A 46 7.55 1.87 -10.77
C LEU A 46 6.82 2.19 -9.46
N ASP A 47 6.13 1.20 -8.89
CA ASP A 47 5.47 1.36 -7.60
C ASP A 47 6.49 1.59 -6.48
N GLY A 48 7.64 0.91 -6.52
CA GLY A 48 8.73 1.17 -5.61
C GLY A 48 10.03 0.45 -5.96
N VAL A 49 11.14 1.00 -5.49
CA VAL A 49 12.47 0.38 -5.59
C VAL A 49 13.20 0.51 -4.25
N PHE A 50 13.72 -0.61 -3.75
CA PHE A 50 14.74 -0.59 -2.71
C PHE A 50 16.10 -0.47 -3.37
N THR A 51 16.75 0.66 -3.15
CA THR A 51 18.13 0.92 -3.55
C THR A 51 19.03 0.86 -2.32
N THR A 52 20.23 0.35 -2.47
CA THR A 52 21.21 0.29 -1.39
C THR A 52 21.80 1.67 -1.11
N ARG A 53 22.25 1.88 0.13
CA ARG A 53 23.07 3.04 0.49
C ARG A 53 24.50 2.83 0.02
N GLU A 54 25.25 3.91 -0.10
CA GLU A 54 26.69 3.88 -0.43
C GLU A 54 27.46 2.91 0.49
N GLY A 55 28.31 2.07 -0.12
CA GLY A 55 29.06 1.02 0.56
C GLY A 55 28.36 -0.34 0.64
N PHE A 56 27.13 -0.47 0.10
CA PHE A 56 26.35 -1.72 0.08
C PHE A 56 26.01 -2.17 -1.34
N GLU A 57 26.84 -1.84 -2.33
CA GLU A 57 26.60 -2.14 -3.75
C GLU A 57 26.67 -3.65 -4.06
N ASN A 58 27.18 -4.47 -3.16
CA ASN A 58 27.17 -5.93 -3.26
C ASN A 58 25.79 -6.55 -2.96
N GLU A 59 24.90 -5.80 -2.31
CA GLU A 59 23.54 -6.23 -2.03
C GLU A 59 22.64 -5.95 -3.23
N PRO A 60 21.61 -6.79 -3.50
CA PRO A 60 20.74 -6.64 -4.65
C PRO A 60 19.80 -5.44 -4.52
N LEU A 61 19.34 -4.92 -5.67
CA LEU A 61 18.19 -4.02 -5.76
C LEU A 61 16.90 -4.85 -5.73
N TYR A 62 15.81 -4.27 -5.19
CA TYR A 62 14.49 -4.88 -5.26
C TYR A 62 13.50 -3.91 -5.89
N PHE A 63 12.94 -4.28 -7.04
CA PHE A 63 11.83 -3.62 -7.69
C PHE A 63 10.53 -4.21 -7.17
N VAL A 64 9.63 -3.38 -6.66
CA VAL A 64 8.41 -3.83 -5.98
C VAL A 64 7.20 -3.32 -6.73
N GLU A 65 6.31 -4.23 -7.10
CA GLU A 65 5.05 -3.92 -7.78
C GLU A 65 3.88 -4.58 -7.04
N LEU A 66 2.79 -3.84 -6.87
CA LEU A 66 1.55 -4.34 -6.28
C LEU A 66 0.48 -4.53 -7.37
N GLN A 67 0.03 -5.76 -7.57
CA GLN A 67 -0.94 -6.09 -8.61
C GLN A 67 -2.25 -6.59 -8.02
N THR A 68 -3.32 -5.81 -8.18
CA THR A 68 -4.66 -6.08 -7.63
C THR A 68 -5.72 -6.39 -8.68
N TYR A 69 -5.33 -6.49 -9.94
CA TYR A 69 -6.17 -6.86 -11.09
C TYR A 69 -5.34 -7.61 -12.12
N LYS A 70 -6.00 -8.33 -13.03
CA LYS A 70 -5.34 -9.05 -14.11
C LYS A 70 -4.93 -8.08 -15.23
N ASP A 71 -3.64 -8.10 -15.58
CA ASP A 71 -3.05 -7.34 -16.68
C ASP A 71 -2.23 -8.30 -17.56
N GLU A 72 -2.66 -8.50 -18.80
CA GLU A 72 -2.03 -9.44 -19.73
C GLU A 72 -0.66 -8.94 -20.21
N GLU A 73 -0.40 -7.63 -20.17
CA GLU A 73 0.85 -6.99 -20.61
C GLU A 73 1.77 -6.63 -19.41
N PHE A 74 1.43 -7.12 -18.23
CA PHE A 74 2.11 -6.73 -16.99
C PHE A 74 3.62 -6.99 -17.04
N TYR A 75 4.05 -8.18 -17.43
CA TYR A 75 5.48 -8.54 -17.42
C TYR A 75 6.27 -7.81 -18.50
N GLU A 76 5.66 -7.55 -19.67
CA GLU A 76 6.27 -6.71 -20.71
C GLU A 76 6.58 -5.32 -20.19
N ARG A 77 5.63 -4.73 -19.49
CA ARG A 77 5.76 -3.41 -18.89
C ARG A 77 6.80 -3.43 -17.75
N LEU A 78 6.66 -4.34 -16.79
CA LEU A 78 7.55 -4.47 -15.64
C LEU A 78 9.03 -4.57 -16.05
N PHE A 79 9.37 -5.51 -16.93
CA PHE A 79 10.76 -5.68 -17.35
C PHE A 79 11.27 -4.49 -18.19
N SER A 80 10.40 -3.90 -19.02
CA SER A 80 10.75 -2.67 -19.75
C SER A 80 11.08 -1.52 -18.79
N GLU A 81 10.29 -1.31 -17.75
CA GLU A 81 10.50 -0.29 -16.73
C GLU A 81 11.81 -0.51 -15.97
N ILE A 82 12.12 -1.75 -15.57
CA ILE A 82 13.36 -2.11 -14.88
C ILE A 82 14.58 -1.81 -15.76
N PHE A 83 14.57 -2.19 -17.04
CA PHE A 83 15.71 -1.92 -17.92
C PHE A 83 15.87 -0.44 -18.27
N VAL A 84 14.77 0.31 -18.36
CA VAL A 84 14.83 1.77 -18.51
C VAL A 84 15.39 2.41 -17.23
N TYR A 85 15.01 1.89 -16.05
CA TYR A 85 15.60 2.33 -14.77
C TYR A 85 17.12 2.13 -14.77
N PHE A 86 17.63 0.94 -15.12
CA PHE A 86 19.07 0.68 -15.18
C PHE A 86 19.80 1.64 -16.14
N ARG A 87 19.23 1.89 -17.31
CA ARG A 87 19.79 2.85 -18.27
C ARG A 87 19.83 4.28 -17.71
N GLN A 88 18.80 4.68 -16.99
CA GLN A 88 18.65 6.06 -16.48
C GLN A 88 19.51 6.32 -15.25
N TYR A 89 19.50 5.38 -14.29
CA TYR A 89 20.14 5.58 -12.98
C TYR A 89 21.50 4.92 -12.85
N GLN A 90 21.83 3.93 -13.69
CA GLN A 90 23.12 3.22 -13.73
C GLN A 90 23.62 2.80 -12.33
N PRO A 91 22.79 2.10 -11.53
CA PRO A 91 23.20 1.69 -10.18
C PRO A 91 24.43 0.79 -10.24
N ALA A 92 25.31 0.90 -9.24
CA ALA A 92 26.52 0.08 -9.16
C ALA A 92 26.28 -1.36 -8.70
N ASN A 93 25.06 -1.68 -8.24
CA ASN A 93 24.69 -3.01 -7.75
C ASN A 93 24.80 -4.06 -8.86
N SER A 94 25.36 -5.21 -8.51
CA SER A 94 25.60 -6.31 -9.46
C SER A 94 24.40 -7.26 -9.64
N ASP A 95 23.41 -7.20 -8.73
CA ASP A 95 22.24 -8.07 -8.73
C ASP A 95 20.94 -7.32 -8.44
N TRP A 96 19.80 -7.91 -8.79
CA TRP A 96 18.48 -7.33 -8.60
C TRP A 96 17.38 -8.38 -8.62
N TYR A 97 16.25 -8.06 -8.00
CA TYR A 97 15.03 -8.88 -8.03
C TYR A 97 13.80 -8.02 -8.29
N ALA A 98 12.87 -8.56 -9.09
CA ALA A 98 11.51 -8.04 -9.24
C ALA A 98 10.59 -8.80 -8.28
N ILE A 99 9.99 -8.09 -7.35
CA ILE A 99 9.05 -8.63 -6.36
C ILE A 99 7.65 -8.17 -6.73
N VAL A 100 6.81 -9.11 -7.18
CA VAL A 100 5.42 -8.81 -7.52
C VAL A 100 4.52 -9.34 -6.43
N ILE A 101 3.79 -8.43 -5.80
CA ILE A 101 2.87 -8.73 -4.71
C ILE A 101 1.46 -8.73 -5.26
N TYR A 102 0.88 -9.90 -5.44
CA TYR A 102 -0.50 -10.07 -5.85
C TYR A 102 -1.42 -10.11 -4.63
N ASP A 103 -2.56 -9.42 -4.69
CA ASP A 103 -3.60 -9.62 -3.68
C ASP A 103 -4.17 -11.03 -3.76
N LYS A 104 -4.30 -11.59 -5.00
CA LYS A 104 -4.77 -12.96 -5.27
C LYS A 104 -4.05 -13.55 -6.49
N ARG A 105 -3.78 -14.85 -6.46
CA ARG A 105 -3.15 -15.58 -7.57
C ARG A 105 -3.92 -15.47 -8.91
N ILE A 106 -5.24 -15.31 -8.88
CA ILE A 106 -6.04 -15.17 -10.11
C ILE A 106 -5.73 -13.90 -10.91
N HIS A 107 -5.06 -12.92 -10.31
CA HIS A 107 -4.64 -11.68 -10.98
C HIS A 107 -3.29 -11.81 -11.69
N GLU A 108 -2.58 -12.91 -11.47
CA GLU A 108 -1.36 -13.19 -12.23
C GLU A 108 -1.70 -13.61 -13.66
N SER A 109 -1.04 -12.98 -14.64
CA SER A 109 -0.99 -13.43 -16.02
C SER A 109 0.31 -14.20 -16.26
N PRO A 110 0.32 -15.30 -17.04
CA PRO A 110 1.54 -16.01 -17.31
C PRO A 110 2.50 -15.12 -18.11
N PRO A 111 3.78 -15.02 -17.72
CA PRO A 111 4.78 -14.26 -18.48
C PRO A 111 5.02 -14.92 -19.84
N HIS A 112 5.25 -14.09 -20.87
CA HIS A 112 5.60 -14.62 -22.19
C HIS A 112 6.91 -15.43 -22.11
N PRO A 113 7.04 -16.58 -22.79
CA PRO A 113 8.23 -17.46 -22.72
C PRO A 113 9.56 -16.77 -23.02
N ARG A 114 9.55 -15.64 -23.75
CA ARG A 114 10.76 -14.85 -24.02
C ARG A 114 11.43 -14.29 -22.76
N TYR A 115 10.66 -14.14 -21.66
CA TYR A 115 11.15 -13.62 -20.37
C TYR A 115 11.56 -14.73 -19.41
N ARG A 116 11.59 -16.00 -19.86
CA ARG A 116 11.84 -17.15 -18.99
C ARG A 116 13.08 -16.98 -18.10
N VAL A 117 14.20 -16.54 -18.66
CA VAL A 117 15.44 -16.35 -17.90
C VAL A 117 15.25 -15.30 -16.79
N LEU A 118 14.55 -14.21 -17.08
CA LEU A 118 14.28 -13.15 -16.08
C LEU A 118 13.33 -13.65 -15.00
N THR A 119 12.29 -14.41 -15.39
CA THR A 119 11.31 -14.93 -14.43
C THR A 119 11.89 -16.03 -13.54
N GLU A 120 12.77 -16.89 -14.07
CA GLU A 120 13.40 -17.95 -13.29
C GLU A 120 14.49 -17.45 -12.34
N GLN A 121 15.20 -16.36 -12.67
CA GLN A 121 16.35 -15.89 -11.91
C GLN A 121 16.06 -14.65 -11.06
N HIS A 122 15.17 -13.77 -11.52
CA HIS A 122 14.99 -12.44 -10.92
C HIS A 122 13.55 -12.14 -10.47
N LEU A 123 12.55 -12.99 -10.79
CA LEU A 123 11.16 -12.74 -10.41
C LEU A 123 10.76 -13.55 -9.17
N HIS A 124 10.18 -12.87 -8.20
CA HIS A 124 9.51 -13.48 -7.06
C HIS A 124 8.07 -12.98 -6.97
N CYS A 125 7.12 -13.90 -7.03
CA CYS A 125 5.69 -13.60 -6.87
C CYS A 125 5.23 -13.97 -5.47
N ILE A 126 4.56 -13.04 -4.79
CA ILE A 126 3.97 -13.21 -3.47
C ILE A 126 2.46 -13.07 -3.60
N TYR A 127 1.70 -13.99 -3.01
CA TYR A 127 0.24 -13.97 -3.05
C TYR A 127 -0.31 -13.75 -1.64
N LEU A 128 -0.79 -12.54 -1.37
CA LEU A 128 -1.24 -12.16 -0.03
C LEU A 128 -2.37 -13.06 0.50
N ASN A 129 -3.28 -13.52 -0.39
CA ASN A 129 -4.35 -14.42 0.00
C ASN A 129 -3.89 -15.84 0.36
N GLU A 130 -2.65 -16.22 0.00
CA GLU A 130 -2.06 -17.54 0.28
C GLU A 130 -1.09 -17.51 1.47
N LEU A 131 -0.81 -16.32 2.04
CA LEU A 131 -0.03 -16.23 3.26
C LEU A 131 -0.66 -17.12 4.33
N SER A 132 0.12 -18.07 4.84
CA SER A 132 -0.38 -19.08 5.79
C SER A 132 -0.93 -18.44 7.06
N THR A 133 -2.00 -19.03 7.62
CA THR A 133 -2.60 -18.64 8.89
C THR A 133 -1.87 -19.29 10.08
N ARG A 134 -0.53 -19.21 10.14
CA ARG A 134 0.17 -19.65 11.33
C ARG A 134 -0.14 -18.68 12.47
N ASP A 135 -0.40 -19.19 13.65
CA ASP A 135 -0.87 -18.43 14.82
C ASP A 135 0.10 -17.34 15.32
N GLU A 136 1.28 -17.23 14.73
CA GLU A 136 2.32 -16.23 15.03
C GLU A 136 2.72 -15.48 13.74
N TYR A 137 1.83 -14.59 13.27
CA TYR A 137 2.31 -13.60 12.30
C TYR A 137 3.20 -12.56 12.98
N SER A 138 4.29 -12.19 12.33
CA SER A 138 4.86 -10.88 12.62
C SER A 138 3.77 -9.82 12.40
N LEU A 139 3.83 -8.74 13.14
CA LEU A 139 2.89 -7.62 13.00
C LEU A 139 2.79 -7.16 11.54
N GLY A 140 3.93 -7.14 10.83
CA GLY A 140 4.00 -6.74 9.44
C GLY A 140 3.24 -7.64 8.49
N LEU A 141 3.45 -8.96 8.57
CA LEU A 141 2.71 -9.92 7.75
C LEU A 141 1.21 -9.90 8.05
N GLY A 142 0.82 -9.71 9.31
CA GLY A 142 -0.58 -9.54 9.71
C GLY A 142 -1.23 -8.32 9.06
N ILE A 143 -0.52 -7.18 9.03
CA ILE A 143 -1.00 -5.96 8.35
C ILE A 143 -1.10 -6.18 6.83
N ALA A 144 -0.11 -6.82 6.20
CA ALA A 144 -0.18 -7.17 4.78
C ALA A 144 -1.39 -8.08 4.48
N LYS A 145 -1.66 -9.05 5.35
CA LYS A 145 -2.84 -9.93 5.24
C LYS A 145 -4.16 -9.17 5.37
N LEU A 146 -4.23 -8.14 6.20
CA LEU A 146 -5.45 -7.34 6.37
C LEU A 146 -5.92 -6.73 5.03
N PHE A 147 -5.01 -6.45 4.09
CA PHE A 147 -5.37 -5.98 2.73
C PHE A 147 -6.23 -6.96 1.94
N VAL A 148 -6.10 -8.26 2.19
CA VAL A 148 -6.79 -9.31 1.42
C VAL A 148 -7.87 -10.02 2.23
N GLU A 149 -8.00 -9.70 3.51
CA GLU A 149 -8.95 -10.37 4.40
C GLU A 149 -10.40 -10.03 4.01
N THR A 150 -11.30 -10.93 4.34
CA THR A 150 -12.74 -10.78 4.08
C THR A 150 -13.38 -9.81 5.07
N PRO A 151 -14.50 -9.13 4.71
CA PRO A 151 -15.22 -8.23 5.63
C PRO A 151 -15.60 -8.91 6.96
N LYS A 152 -15.87 -10.21 6.92
CA LYS A 152 -16.27 -10.98 8.12
C LYS A 152 -15.12 -11.18 9.11
N LYS A 153 -13.89 -11.34 8.63
CA LYS A 153 -12.71 -11.63 9.45
C LYS A 153 -11.84 -10.42 9.75
N ALA A 154 -11.91 -9.40 8.89
CA ALA A 154 -11.09 -8.20 9.02
C ALA A 154 -11.20 -7.49 10.37
N PRO A 155 -12.39 -7.34 11.00
CA PRO A 155 -12.51 -6.71 12.31
C PRO A 155 -11.69 -7.43 13.39
N SER A 156 -11.82 -8.75 13.47
CA SER A 156 -11.10 -9.55 14.44
C SER A 156 -9.59 -9.50 14.24
N LEU A 157 -9.12 -9.54 12.97
CA LEU A 157 -7.70 -9.41 12.65
C LEU A 157 -7.19 -8.02 12.99
N ALA A 158 -7.93 -6.95 12.66
CA ALA A 158 -7.54 -5.59 12.98
C ALA A 158 -7.37 -5.36 14.49
N GLN A 159 -8.31 -5.83 15.31
CA GLN A 159 -8.21 -5.77 16.78
C GLN A 159 -6.99 -6.53 17.32
N GLN A 160 -6.72 -7.71 16.79
CA GLN A 160 -5.53 -8.49 17.14
C GLN A 160 -4.24 -7.72 16.83
N LEU A 161 -4.15 -7.13 15.62
CA LEU A 161 -2.99 -6.35 15.17
C LEU A 161 -2.79 -5.08 16.01
N ILE A 162 -3.87 -4.38 16.37
CA ILE A 162 -3.82 -3.21 17.25
C ILE A 162 -3.27 -3.60 18.63
N THR A 163 -3.76 -4.70 19.20
CA THR A 163 -3.27 -5.20 20.48
C THR A 163 -1.79 -5.57 20.41
N GLN A 164 -1.40 -6.29 19.35
CA GLN A 164 -0.01 -6.67 19.10
C GLN A 164 0.91 -5.45 18.90
N ALA A 165 0.47 -4.43 18.15
CA ALA A 165 1.22 -3.20 17.96
C ALA A 165 1.46 -2.47 19.29
N ARG A 166 0.44 -2.36 20.14
CA ARG A 166 0.54 -1.73 21.46
C ARG A 166 1.47 -2.47 22.41
N GLN A 167 1.52 -3.81 22.32
CA GLN A 167 2.34 -4.63 23.21
C GLN A 167 3.80 -4.76 22.76
N ASN A 168 4.04 -4.83 21.45
CA ASN A 168 5.34 -5.23 20.92
C ASN A 168 6.18 -4.06 20.36
N LEU A 169 5.57 -2.89 20.13
CA LEU A 169 6.30 -1.72 19.64
C LEU A 169 6.64 -0.76 20.79
N PRO A 170 7.93 -0.65 21.16
CA PRO A 170 8.35 0.22 22.25
C PRO A 170 8.40 1.70 21.86
N ASP A 171 8.52 2.02 20.57
CA ASP A 171 8.55 3.39 20.05
C ASP A 171 7.11 3.88 19.83
N GLU A 172 6.69 4.89 20.60
CA GLU A 172 5.34 5.45 20.53
C GLU A 172 5.01 6.06 19.15
N ASN A 173 5.98 6.67 18.46
CA ASN A 173 5.74 7.25 17.15
C ASN A 173 5.52 6.15 16.10
N LEU A 174 6.33 5.08 16.14
CA LEU A 174 6.16 3.93 15.29
C LEU A 174 4.82 3.22 15.58
N GLN A 175 4.46 3.06 16.85
CA GLN A 175 3.19 2.50 17.28
C GLN A 175 2.01 3.30 16.70
N LYS A 176 2.01 4.64 16.83
CA LYS A 176 0.98 5.52 16.26
C LYS A 176 0.87 5.38 14.74
N LYS A 177 2.00 5.33 14.02
CA LYS A 177 2.01 5.11 12.57
C LYS A 177 1.38 3.76 12.20
N VAL A 178 1.76 2.68 12.88
CA VAL A 178 1.21 1.33 12.63
C VAL A 178 -0.29 1.29 12.88
N LEU A 179 -0.75 1.85 13.99
CA LEU A 179 -2.18 1.95 14.30
C LEU A 179 -2.93 2.73 13.21
N ALA A 180 -2.39 3.86 12.75
CA ALA A 180 -2.97 4.64 11.67
C ALA A 180 -3.05 3.85 10.34
N PHE A 181 -2.05 3.02 10.00
CA PHE A 181 -2.11 2.14 8.82
C PHE A 181 -3.20 1.08 8.94
N ILE A 182 -3.29 0.38 10.07
CA ILE A 182 -4.35 -0.63 10.30
C ILE A 182 -5.72 0.01 10.11
N GLN A 183 -5.95 1.16 10.71
CA GLN A 183 -7.19 1.93 10.62
C GLN A 183 -7.49 2.36 9.18
N ALA A 184 -6.48 2.90 8.45
CA ALA A 184 -6.63 3.29 7.06
C ALA A 184 -7.04 2.13 6.15
N ILE A 185 -6.46 0.94 6.36
CA ILE A 185 -6.80 -0.26 5.61
C ILE A 185 -8.27 -0.64 5.87
N VAL A 186 -8.71 -0.65 7.12
CA VAL A 186 -10.09 -0.98 7.50
C VAL A 186 -11.07 0.01 6.87
N PHE A 187 -10.83 1.30 7.00
CA PHE A 187 -11.68 2.35 6.42
C PHE A 187 -11.76 2.26 4.89
N TYR A 188 -10.63 2.08 4.24
CA TYR A 188 -10.59 2.04 2.79
C TYR A 188 -11.26 0.80 2.22
N LYS A 189 -11.04 -0.35 2.86
CA LYS A 189 -11.46 -1.64 2.33
C LYS A 189 -12.91 -1.99 2.69
N PHE A 190 -13.41 -1.48 3.81
CA PHE A 190 -14.73 -1.81 4.33
C PHE A 190 -15.61 -0.57 4.51
N PRO A 191 -15.90 0.18 3.43
CA PRO A 191 -16.66 1.44 3.50
C PRO A 191 -18.12 1.24 3.92
N THR A 192 -18.59 0.01 4.02
CA THR A 192 -19.96 -0.35 4.44
C THR A 192 -20.09 -0.49 5.96
N PHE A 193 -18.98 -0.55 6.70
CA PHE A 193 -19.07 -0.52 8.16
C PHE A 193 -19.53 0.86 8.62
N ALA A 194 -20.50 0.88 9.53
CA ALA A 194 -20.89 2.11 10.17
C ALA A 194 -19.67 2.71 10.90
N LEU A 195 -19.55 4.05 10.88
CA LEU A 195 -18.43 4.74 11.53
C LEU A 195 -18.33 4.33 13.01
N GLU A 196 -19.47 4.15 13.68
CA GLU A 196 -19.59 3.71 15.08
C GLU A 196 -19.07 2.28 15.30
N GLU A 197 -19.26 1.37 14.33
CA GLU A 197 -18.71 0.00 14.40
C GLU A 197 -17.18 0.02 14.27
N ILE A 198 -16.66 0.87 13.39
CA ILE A 198 -15.23 1.08 13.22
C ILE A 198 -14.64 1.76 14.47
N GLU A 199 -15.32 2.75 15.02
CA GLU A 199 -14.92 3.45 16.26
C GLU A 199 -14.82 2.50 17.44
N THR A 200 -15.82 1.64 17.62
CA THR A 200 -15.83 0.62 18.69
C THR A 200 -14.74 -0.44 18.49
N MET A 201 -14.45 -0.81 17.23
CA MET A 201 -13.43 -1.81 16.91
C MET A 201 -12.00 -1.32 17.12
N LEU A 202 -11.73 -0.05 16.84
CA LEU A 202 -10.39 0.46 16.63
C LEU A 202 -9.89 1.38 17.75
N ASP A 203 -10.73 1.69 18.77
CA ASP A 203 -10.38 2.63 19.85
C ASP A 203 -9.79 3.94 19.31
N LEU A 204 -10.65 4.68 18.57
CA LEU A 204 -10.26 5.73 17.64
C LEU A 204 -9.85 7.08 18.25
N ASP A 205 -9.84 7.25 19.56
CA ASP A 205 -9.58 8.58 20.16
C ASP A 205 -8.21 9.17 19.75
N GLU A 206 -7.22 8.31 19.53
CA GLU A 206 -5.91 8.75 19.02
C GLU A 206 -5.91 8.97 17.49
N PHE A 207 -6.73 8.23 16.74
CA PHE A 207 -6.78 8.31 15.27
C PHE A 207 -7.49 9.57 14.78
N LYS A 208 -8.52 10.04 15.49
CA LYS A 208 -9.25 11.29 15.17
C LYS A 208 -8.34 12.50 15.08
N ASN A 209 -7.19 12.45 15.75
CA ASN A 209 -6.20 13.52 15.77
C ASN A 209 -5.08 13.36 14.71
N THR A 210 -5.21 12.40 13.76
CA THR A 210 -4.19 12.21 12.72
C THR A 210 -4.57 12.90 11.41
N ARG A 211 -3.57 13.46 10.70
CA ARG A 211 -3.75 13.99 9.34
C ARG A 211 -4.33 12.95 8.36
N LEU A 212 -4.10 11.66 8.63
CA LEU A 212 -4.63 10.58 7.83
C LEU A 212 -6.15 10.47 8.01
N TYR A 213 -6.65 10.57 9.24
CA TYR A 213 -8.09 10.60 9.51
C TYR A 213 -8.76 11.80 8.83
N GLU A 214 -8.19 13.00 8.97
CA GLU A 214 -8.69 14.20 8.30
C GLU A 214 -8.77 14.00 6.78
N SER A 215 -7.71 13.47 6.17
CA SER A 215 -7.66 13.19 4.73
C SER A 215 -8.68 12.13 4.28
N ILE A 216 -8.93 11.10 5.10
CA ILE A 216 -9.94 10.05 4.81
C ILE A 216 -11.34 10.64 4.96
N LEU A 217 -11.58 11.40 6.02
CA LEU A 217 -12.86 12.06 6.27
C LEU A 217 -13.20 13.03 5.13
N GLU A 218 -12.25 13.88 4.73
CA GLU A 218 -12.42 14.81 3.60
C GLU A 218 -12.76 14.07 2.30
N LYS A 219 -12.02 13.00 1.96
CA LYS A 219 -12.29 12.20 0.76
C LYS A 219 -13.64 11.48 0.81
N THR A 220 -14.07 11.05 1.99
CA THR A 220 -15.39 10.42 2.17
C THR A 220 -16.50 11.45 2.00
N LYS A 221 -16.34 12.65 2.58
CA LYS A 221 -17.23 13.78 2.37
C LYS A 221 -17.32 14.18 0.89
N LEU A 222 -16.17 14.24 0.18
CA LEU A 222 -16.13 14.56 -1.25
C LEU A 222 -16.87 13.55 -2.13
N LYS A 223 -16.87 12.25 -1.79
CA LYS A 223 -17.68 11.25 -2.52
C LYS A 223 -19.19 11.50 -2.42
N LEU A 224 -19.64 12.15 -1.35
CA LEU A 224 -21.04 12.50 -1.17
C LEU A 224 -21.42 13.76 -1.95
N VAL A 225 -20.48 14.64 -2.27
CA VAL A 225 -20.72 15.89 -2.99
C VAL A 225 -21.48 15.65 -4.29
N SER A 226 -21.00 14.74 -5.15
CA SER A 226 -21.64 14.45 -6.45
C SER A 226 -23.11 13.99 -6.27
N LYS A 227 -23.35 13.11 -5.29
CA LYS A 227 -24.72 12.62 -5.00
C LYS A 227 -25.66 13.70 -4.46
N LEU A 228 -25.13 14.63 -3.66
CA LEU A 228 -25.91 15.73 -3.10
C LEU A 228 -26.18 16.80 -4.15
N THR A 229 -25.23 17.06 -5.05
CA THR A 229 -25.41 17.93 -6.21
C THR A 229 -26.48 17.37 -7.18
N GLU A 230 -26.47 16.06 -7.45
CA GLU A 230 -27.50 15.39 -8.24
C GLU A 230 -28.91 15.51 -7.62
N LYS A 231 -28.99 15.62 -6.29
CA LYS A 231 -30.24 15.87 -5.56
C LYS A 231 -30.68 17.34 -5.54
N GLY A 232 -29.93 18.23 -6.19
CA GLY A 232 -30.25 19.65 -6.33
C GLY A 232 -29.80 20.55 -5.19
N MET A 233 -28.93 20.07 -4.30
CA MET A 233 -28.36 20.91 -3.24
C MET A 233 -27.32 21.88 -3.82
N SER A 234 -27.32 23.13 -3.34
CA SER A 234 -26.31 24.13 -3.70
C SER A 234 -24.95 23.82 -3.06
N ILE A 235 -23.88 24.36 -3.66
CA ILE A 235 -22.51 24.22 -3.11
C ILE A 235 -22.44 24.73 -1.67
N GLN A 236 -23.16 25.80 -1.34
CA GLN A 236 -23.20 26.36 0.01
C GLN A 236 -23.88 25.40 1.01
N GLU A 237 -25.04 24.84 0.65
CA GLU A 237 -25.73 23.87 1.50
C GLU A 237 -24.91 22.60 1.70
N ILE A 238 -24.20 22.12 0.65
CA ILE A 238 -23.31 20.97 0.74
C ILE A 238 -22.10 21.30 1.63
N ALA A 239 -21.53 22.52 1.52
CA ALA A 239 -20.41 22.96 2.32
C ALA A 239 -20.76 23.00 3.82
N GLU A 240 -21.93 23.55 4.16
CA GLU A 240 -22.45 23.57 5.53
C GLU A 240 -22.75 22.17 6.05
N LEU A 241 -23.44 21.33 5.25
CA LEU A 241 -23.83 19.97 5.64
C LEU A 241 -22.61 19.05 5.87
N LEU A 242 -21.59 19.17 5.03
CA LEU A 242 -20.40 18.32 5.09
C LEU A 242 -19.24 18.95 5.84
N GLU A 243 -19.38 20.18 6.33
CA GLU A 243 -18.28 20.94 6.96
C GLU A 243 -17.02 20.95 6.09
N LEU A 244 -17.18 21.29 4.81
CA LEU A 244 -16.11 21.40 3.82
C LEU A 244 -15.99 22.82 3.29
N ASP A 245 -14.78 23.22 2.90
CA ASP A 245 -14.57 24.47 2.18
C ASP A 245 -15.22 24.43 0.80
N THR A 246 -15.92 25.51 0.42
CA THR A 246 -16.59 25.65 -0.87
C THR A 246 -15.62 25.55 -2.06
N GLU A 247 -14.36 25.97 -1.89
CA GLU A 247 -13.30 25.87 -2.88
C GLU A 247 -12.91 24.40 -3.16
N ILE A 248 -12.85 23.58 -2.11
CA ILE A 248 -12.56 22.15 -2.20
C ILE A 248 -13.69 21.44 -2.98
N ILE A 249 -14.93 21.79 -2.68
CA ILE A 249 -16.11 21.24 -3.40
C ILE A 249 -16.09 21.63 -4.88
N ARG A 250 -15.82 22.89 -5.22
CA ARG A 250 -15.71 23.36 -6.60
C ARG A 250 -14.63 22.64 -7.38
N LYS A 251 -13.43 22.50 -6.81
CA LYS A 251 -12.33 21.75 -7.43
C LYS A 251 -12.69 20.29 -7.69
N HIS A 252 -13.36 19.65 -6.74
CA HIS A 252 -13.78 18.25 -6.89
C HIS A 252 -14.79 18.08 -8.04
N LEU A 253 -15.77 18.97 -8.17
CA LEU A 253 -16.78 18.94 -9.25
C LEU A 253 -16.19 19.27 -10.63
N GLN A 254 -15.08 20.01 -10.71
CA GLN A 254 -14.38 20.32 -11.97
C GLN A 254 -13.48 19.17 -12.46
N GLN A 255 -13.14 18.21 -11.60
CA GLN A 255 -12.25 17.08 -11.91
C GLN A 255 -13.02 15.79 -12.28
N GLN A 256 -14.34 15.83 -12.28
CA GLN A 256 -15.23 14.77 -12.76
C GLN A 256 -15.74 15.07 -14.18
#